data_490790a01179c500dd03f2d6b6c4f3c4
#
_entry.id   490790a01179c500dd03f2d6b6c4f3c4
#
_cell.length_a   1.000
_cell.length_b   1.000
_cell.length_c   1.000
_cell.angle_alpha   90.00
_cell.angle_beta   90.00
_cell.angle_gamma   90.00
#
_symmetry.space_group_name_H-M   'P 1'
#
loop_
_entity.id
_entity.type
_entity.pdbx_description
1 polymer ?
#
loop_
_entity_poly.entity_id
_entity_poly.type
_entity_poly.pdbx_seq_one_letter_code
_entity_poly.pdbx_strand_id
1 'polypeptide(L)'
;MGTSFENKILDMKEKKEISFELLSYIFNEASDEEKEYLFSTAQKIAQSVFGKNVYLRGLIEFTNYCKNDCYYCGIRCSNKNASRYRLSKDEILSCCDKGAQLGFQTFVLQGGEDP
;
A
#
# COMPACT_ATOMS: atom_id res chain seq x y z
N MET A 1 23.38 20.94 -16.92
CA MET A 1 23.21 19.65 -17.61
C MET A 1 23.00 18.64 -16.52
N GLY A 2 21.89 17.87 -16.55
CA GLY A 2 21.63 16.83 -15.56
C GLY A 2 22.65 15.70 -15.61
N THR A 3 22.84 15.00 -14.49
CA THR A 3 23.68 13.79 -14.45
C THR A 3 23.14 12.71 -15.39
N SER A 4 23.96 11.72 -15.73
CA SER A 4 23.52 10.57 -16.55
C SER A 4 22.29 9.86 -15.94
N PHE A 5 22.23 9.78 -14.61
CA PHE A 5 21.10 9.18 -13.88
C PHE A 5 19.83 10.02 -14.00
N GLU A 6 19.92 11.33 -13.76
CA GLU A 6 18.78 12.27 -13.89
C GLU A 6 18.14 12.18 -15.28
N ASN A 7 18.95 12.13 -16.34
CA ASN A 7 18.45 11.98 -17.71
C ASN A 7 17.71 10.66 -17.93
N LYS A 8 18.18 9.55 -17.34
CA LYS A 8 17.48 8.26 -17.40
C LYS A 8 16.13 8.29 -16.66
N ILE A 9 16.06 8.99 -15.51
CA ILE A 9 14.80 9.14 -14.76
C ILE A 9 13.80 10.01 -15.53
N LEU A 10 14.26 11.08 -16.21
CA LEU A 10 13.39 11.91 -17.05
C LEU A 10 12.88 11.14 -18.27
N ASP A 11 13.73 10.38 -18.94
CA ASP A 11 13.34 9.51 -20.07
C ASP A 11 12.31 8.46 -19.65
N MET A 12 12.53 7.79 -18.51
CA MET A 12 11.56 6.87 -17.91
C MET A 12 10.20 7.55 -17.65
N LYS A 13 10.21 8.78 -17.14
CA LYS A 13 8.99 9.55 -16.89
C LYS A 13 8.22 9.84 -18.18
N GLU A 14 8.92 10.22 -19.24
CA GLU A 14 8.32 10.54 -20.54
C GLU A 14 7.76 9.29 -21.23
N LYS A 15 8.53 8.21 -21.25
CA LYS A 15 8.17 6.95 -21.90
C LYS A 15 7.18 6.11 -21.08
N LYS A 16 7.08 6.36 -19.76
CA LYS A 16 6.33 5.55 -18.79
C LYS A 16 6.75 4.08 -18.78
N GLU A 17 8.02 3.84 -19.07
CA GLU A 17 8.64 2.51 -19.12
C GLU A 17 9.95 2.55 -18.34
N ILE A 18 10.28 1.46 -17.66
CA ILE A 18 11.54 1.27 -16.97
C ILE A 18 12.26 0.06 -17.55
N SER A 19 13.53 0.20 -17.93
CA SER A 19 14.33 -0.93 -18.33
C SER A 19 14.78 -1.77 -17.13
N PHE A 20 15.01 -3.05 -17.35
CA PHE A 20 15.54 -3.95 -16.31
C PHE A 20 16.90 -3.46 -15.78
N GLU A 21 17.75 -2.94 -16.65
CA GLU A 21 19.08 -2.43 -16.30
C GLU A 21 18.96 -1.21 -15.38
N LEU A 22 18.05 -0.27 -15.67
CA LEU A 22 17.82 0.90 -14.81
C LEU A 22 17.24 0.49 -13.46
N LEU A 23 16.29 -0.44 -13.46
CA LEU A 23 15.69 -0.97 -12.23
C LEU A 23 16.75 -1.66 -11.37
N SER A 24 17.56 -2.53 -11.97
CA SER A 24 18.65 -3.22 -11.28
C SER A 24 19.68 -2.23 -10.69
N TYR A 25 20.05 -1.20 -11.45
CA TYR A 25 20.94 -0.14 -10.98
C TYR A 25 20.36 0.59 -9.77
N ILE A 26 19.09 1.00 -9.82
CA ILE A 26 18.43 1.71 -8.72
C ILE A 26 18.49 0.92 -7.42
N PHE A 27 18.27 -0.39 -7.48
CA PHE A 27 18.24 -1.24 -6.29
C PHE A 27 19.61 -1.60 -5.74
N ASN A 28 20.60 -1.81 -6.60
CA ASN A 28 21.87 -2.40 -6.20
C ASN A 28 23.04 -1.40 -6.14
N GLU A 29 23.01 -0.34 -6.95
CA GLU A 29 24.19 0.50 -7.22
C GLU A 29 23.96 1.99 -7.00
N ALA A 30 22.72 2.48 -7.10
CA ALA A 30 22.43 3.90 -7.01
C ALA A 30 22.89 4.50 -5.67
N SER A 31 23.54 5.66 -5.74
CA SER A 31 23.96 6.42 -4.57
C SER A 31 22.78 6.99 -3.80
N ASP A 32 23.00 7.44 -2.57
CA ASP A 32 21.95 8.06 -1.76
C ASP A 32 21.44 9.38 -2.39
N GLU A 33 22.32 10.14 -3.04
CA GLU A 33 21.94 11.35 -3.77
C GLU A 33 21.06 11.03 -4.99
N GLU A 34 21.35 9.96 -5.72
CA GLU A 34 20.55 9.51 -6.85
C GLU A 34 19.18 9.00 -6.40
N LYS A 35 19.12 8.28 -5.28
CA LYS A 35 17.84 7.86 -4.66
C LYS A 35 17.02 9.05 -4.20
N GLU A 36 17.65 10.05 -3.57
CA GLU A 36 16.96 11.27 -3.15
C GLU A 36 16.40 12.05 -4.34
N TYR A 37 17.16 12.14 -5.44
CA TYR A 37 16.66 12.72 -6.69
C TYR A 37 15.44 11.98 -7.23
N LEU A 38 15.48 10.64 -7.24
CA LEU A 38 14.35 9.80 -7.67
C LEU A 38 13.11 10.04 -6.77
N PHE A 39 13.28 10.03 -5.45
CA PHE A 39 12.18 10.22 -4.51
C PHE A 39 11.58 11.61 -4.59
N SER A 40 12.41 12.67 -4.68
CA SER A 40 11.95 14.05 -4.84
C SER A 40 11.20 14.24 -6.16
N THR A 41 11.65 13.59 -7.23
CA THR A 41 10.98 13.62 -8.54
C THR A 41 9.63 12.92 -8.48
N ALA A 42 9.55 11.74 -7.89
CA ALA A 42 8.30 10.99 -7.69
C ALA A 42 7.31 11.80 -6.81
N GLN A 43 7.80 12.42 -5.74
CA GLN A 43 7.00 13.28 -4.87
C GLN A 43 6.42 14.49 -5.62
N LYS A 44 7.23 15.18 -6.45
CA LYS A 44 6.76 16.31 -7.26
C LYS A 44 5.66 15.88 -8.24
N ILE A 45 5.80 14.72 -8.86
CA ILE A 45 4.78 14.16 -9.76
C ILE A 45 3.50 13.85 -8.99
N ALA A 46 3.60 13.14 -7.88
CA ALA A 46 2.43 12.83 -7.04
C ALA A 46 1.72 14.10 -6.56
N GLN A 47 2.46 15.10 -6.10
CA GLN A 47 1.89 16.38 -5.66
C GLN A 47 1.24 17.18 -6.80
N SER A 48 1.73 17.07 -8.03
CA SER A 48 1.12 17.74 -9.17
C SER A 48 -0.24 17.16 -9.55
N VAL A 49 -0.50 15.89 -9.21
CA VAL A 49 -1.76 15.18 -9.49
C VAL A 49 -2.72 15.23 -8.30
N PHE A 50 -2.22 14.96 -7.11
CA PHE A 50 -3.04 14.75 -5.89
C PHE A 50 -2.93 15.91 -4.89
N GLY A 51 -2.10 16.92 -5.16
CA GLY A 51 -1.77 17.96 -4.18
C GLY A 51 -0.97 17.38 -3.01
N LYS A 52 -1.10 18.02 -1.83
CA LYS A 52 -0.46 17.58 -0.60
C LYS A 52 -1.37 16.73 0.30
N ASN A 53 -2.54 16.35 -0.20
CA ASN A 53 -3.52 15.60 0.57
C ASN A 53 -3.13 14.13 0.67
N VAL A 54 -3.31 13.59 1.86
CA VAL A 54 -3.20 12.15 2.13
C VAL A 54 -4.60 11.62 2.40
N TYR A 55 -5.03 10.65 1.60
CA TYR A 55 -6.34 10.02 1.77
C TYR A 55 -6.22 8.87 2.77
N LEU A 56 -6.93 9.00 3.88
CA LEU A 56 -7.01 7.96 4.90
C LEU A 56 -8.23 7.08 4.67
N ARG A 57 -8.06 5.78 4.85
CA ARG A 57 -9.12 4.80 4.80
C ARG A 57 -9.22 4.07 6.12
N GLY A 58 -10.43 3.88 6.63
CA GLY A 58 -10.69 3.00 7.76
C GLY A 58 -10.57 1.53 7.30
N LEU A 59 -9.90 0.69 8.06
CA LEU A 59 -9.86 -0.75 7.84
C LEU A 59 -10.76 -1.44 8.86
N ILE A 60 -11.66 -2.31 8.39
CA ILE A 60 -12.51 -3.14 9.23
C ILE A 60 -12.20 -4.60 8.89
N GLU A 61 -11.57 -5.30 9.80
CA GLU A 61 -11.34 -6.75 9.69
C GLU A 61 -12.59 -7.47 10.21
N PHE A 62 -13.49 -7.86 9.29
CA PHE A 62 -14.80 -8.37 9.67
C PHE A 62 -14.81 -9.87 10.04
N THR A 63 -13.80 -10.63 9.65
CA THR A 63 -13.61 -12.02 10.04
C THR A 63 -12.12 -12.40 9.99
N ASN A 64 -11.70 -13.25 10.92
CA ASN A 64 -10.40 -13.89 10.87
C ASN A 64 -10.48 -15.42 10.66
N TYR A 65 -11.64 -15.93 10.26
CA TYR A 65 -11.75 -17.29 9.74
C TYR A 65 -11.17 -17.34 8.33
N CYS A 66 -10.41 -18.38 8.03
CA CYS A 66 -9.86 -18.61 6.70
C CYS A 66 -9.72 -20.11 6.46
N LYS A 67 -10.13 -20.58 5.28
CA LYS A 67 -9.95 -21.99 4.88
C LYS A 67 -8.54 -22.30 4.41
N ASN A 68 -7.76 -21.26 4.03
CA ASN A 68 -6.41 -21.41 3.49
C ASN A 68 -5.36 -21.54 4.59
N ASP A 69 -4.25 -22.19 4.27
CA ASP A 69 -3.13 -22.43 5.19
C ASP A 69 -1.81 -21.80 4.71
N CYS A 70 -1.86 -20.53 4.32
CA CYS A 70 -0.67 -19.79 3.86
C CYS A 70 0.34 -19.62 5.00
N TYR A 71 1.57 -20.08 4.82
CA TYR A 71 2.60 -20.11 5.86
C TYR A 71 2.92 -18.76 6.52
N TYR A 72 2.82 -17.67 5.77
CA TYR A 72 3.10 -16.32 6.28
C TYR A 72 1.91 -15.68 7.01
N CYS A 73 0.71 -16.30 6.98
CA CYS A 73 -0.51 -15.67 7.45
C CYS A 73 -0.87 -16.09 8.87
N GLY A 74 -1.04 -15.11 9.78
CA GLY A 74 -1.42 -15.37 11.17
C GLY A 74 -2.81 -15.96 11.33
N ILE A 75 -3.72 -15.75 10.37
CA ILE A 75 -5.10 -16.29 10.40
C ILE A 75 -5.27 -17.57 9.58
N ARG A 76 -4.18 -18.24 9.18
CA ARG A 76 -4.26 -19.51 8.48
C ARG A 76 -5.04 -20.57 9.29
N CYS A 77 -5.69 -21.50 8.60
CA CYS A 77 -6.60 -22.47 9.23
C CYS A 77 -5.92 -23.36 10.28
N SER A 78 -4.64 -23.72 10.09
CA SER A 78 -3.88 -24.56 11.03
C SER A 78 -3.43 -23.84 12.31
N ASN A 79 -3.48 -22.48 12.35
CA ASN A 79 -3.08 -21.73 13.54
C ASN A 79 -4.13 -21.88 14.66
N LYS A 80 -3.86 -22.78 15.61
CA LYS A 80 -4.72 -23.04 16.77
C LYS A 80 -4.64 -21.97 17.86
N ASN A 81 -3.65 -21.07 17.79
CA ASN A 81 -3.48 -19.99 18.77
C ASN A 81 -4.27 -18.73 18.40
N ALA A 82 -4.86 -18.66 17.21
CA ALA A 82 -5.67 -17.52 16.80
C ALA A 82 -7.07 -17.61 17.41
N SER A 83 -7.45 -16.61 18.21
CA SER A 83 -8.84 -16.43 18.63
C SER A 83 -9.68 -16.04 17.42
N ARG A 84 -10.73 -16.82 17.11
CA ARG A 84 -11.54 -16.65 15.91
C ARG A 84 -12.79 -15.83 16.19
N TYR A 85 -13.12 -14.93 15.24
CA TYR A 85 -14.33 -14.11 15.32
C TYR A 85 -14.94 -13.86 13.93
N ARG A 86 -16.20 -13.50 13.92
CA ARG A 86 -16.94 -12.89 12.81
C ARG A 86 -17.71 -11.72 13.37
N LEU A 87 -17.57 -10.55 12.76
CA LEU A 87 -18.40 -9.39 13.10
C LEU A 87 -19.78 -9.55 12.46
N SER A 88 -20.80 -9.24 13.22
CA SER A 88 -22.17 -9.08 12.71
C SER A 88 -22.28 -7.83 11.83
N LYS A 89 -23.35 -7.75 11.04
CA LYS A 89 -23.66 -6.54 10.25
C LYS A 89 -23.71 -5.28 11.13
N ASP A 90 -24.30 -5.37 12.30
CA ASP A 90 -24.49 -4.22 13.19
C ASP A 90 -23.15 -3.75 13.78
N GLU A 91 -22.24 -4.68 14.11
CA GLU A 91 -20.89 -4.37 14.55
C GLU A 91 -20.09 -3.69 13.43
N ILE A 92 -20.19 -4.17 12.20
CA ILE A 92 -19.53 -3.53 11.04
C ILE A 92 -20.07 -2.12 10.84
N LEU A 93 -21.38 -1.91 10.87
CA LEU A 93 -21.99 -0.60 10.74
C LEU A 93 -21.60 0.33 11.88
N SER A 94 -21.54 -0.17 13.13
CA SER A 94 -21.06 0.61 14.27
C SER A 94 -19.59 1.06 14.09
N CYS A 95 -18.73 0.21 13.51
CA CYS A 95 -17.37 0.59 13.17
C CYS A 95 -17.33 1.70 12.10
N CYS A 96 -18.18 1.62 11.08
CA CYS A 96 -18.30 2.65 10.06
C CYS A 96 -18.76 3.99 10.67
N ASP A 97 -19.78 3.98 11.53
CA ASP A 97 -20.28 5.19 12.18
C ASP A 97 -19.21 5.87 13.04
N LYS A 98 -18.48 5.09 13.85
CA LYS A 98 -17.36 5.61 14.64
C LYS A 98 -16.24 6.17 13.76
N GLY A 99 -15.91 5.47 12.69
CA GLY A 99 -14.90 5.93 11.73
C GLY A 99 -15.32 7.21 11.03
N ALA A 100 -16.60 7.34 10.63
CA ALA A 100 -17.14 8.55 10.01
C ALA A 100 -17.06 9.76 10.96
N GLN A 101 -17.33 9.56 12.27
CA GLN A 101 -17.15 10.59 13.29
C GLN A 101 -15.70 11.03 13.45
N LEU A 102 -14.74 10.15 13.17
CA LEU A 102 -13.29 10.44 13.14
C LEU A 102 -12.83 11.07 11.82
N GLY A 103 -13.72 11.23 10.84
CA GLY A 103 -13.43 11.87 9.56
C GLY A 103 -13.04 10.92 8.43
N PHE A 104 -13.11 9.59 8.62
CA PHE A 104 -12.90 8.65 7.52
C PHE A 104 -14.08 8.69 6.55
N GLN A 105 -13.79 8.81 5.26
CA GLN A 105 -14.78 8.84 4.19
C GLN A 105 -14.86 7.54 3.38
N THR A 106 -13.88 6.65 3.59
CA THR A 106 -13.79 5.37 2.88
C THR A 106 -13.39 4.28 3.85
N PHE A 107 -14.04 3.12 3.72
CA PHE A 107 -13.74 1.94 4.51
C PHE A 107 -13.36 0.77 3.60
N VAL A 108 -12.34 0.04 4.01
CA VAL A 108 -11.94 -1.22 3.40
C VAL A 108 -12.36 -2.34 4.32
N LEU A 109 -13.10 -3.29 3.79
CA LEU A 109 -13.46 -4.52 4.50
C LEU A 109 -12.44 -5.61 4.16
N GLN A 110 -11.84 -6.20 5.17
CA GLN A 110 -10.84 -7.25 5.02
C GLN A 110 -11.20 -8.45 5.87
N GLY A 111 -10.87 -9.64 5.38
CA GLY A 111 -11.07 -10.88 6.12
C GLY A 111 -10.29 -12.02 5.52
N GLY A 112 -10.35 -13.18 6.15
CA GLY A 112 -9.91 -14.42 5.55
C GLY A 112 -10.92 -14.92 4.50
N GLU A 113 -10.55 -15.96 3.75
CA GLU A 113 -11.52 -16.74 2.97
C GLU A 113 -12.35 -17.60 3.91
N ASP A 114 -13.41 -17.02 4.42
CA ASP A 114 -14.36 -17.67 5.33
C ASP A 114 -15.25 -18.64 4.53
N PRO A 115 -15.35 -19.94 4.89
CA PRO A 115 -16.15 -20.92 4.16
C PRO A 115 -17.65 -20.67 4.25
#